data_13f484771001f5b6cef4e2642919026e
#
_entry.id   13f484771001f5b6cef4e2642919026e
#
_cell.length_a   1.000
_cell.length_b   1.000
_cell.length_c   1.000
_cell.angle_alpha   90.00
_cell.angle_beta   90.00
_cell.angle_gamma   90.00
#
_symmetry.space_group_name_H-M   'P 1'
#
loop_
_entity.id
_entity.type
_entity.pdbx_description
1 polymer ?
#
loop_
_entity_poly.entity_id
_entity_poly.type
_entity_poly.pdbx_seq_one_letter_code
_entity_poly.pdbx_strand_id
1 'polypeptide(L)'
;MAVLFLASMLAIVSAKAETRELPSKKAPLIVETLATGLNQPWSVEALPDGAYLVSEKGGTLRLVRGHHISAPISGVPEVATTGQGGLLDIALAPDFAKSRTLYLTYSARGDGGSGTAVAKAKLSVDGTKLEDTTRIFLMSRLTPRGQHFGSRIAITKDGSLFFGIGDRGESERAQDPRDHAGAILHINPDGSPHADNPFLGSPDGLAEIWSKGHRNPQGLAI
;
A
#
# COMPACT_ATOMS: atom_id res chain seq x y z
N MET A 1 -21.17 38.68 -37.99
CA MET A 1 -21.29 37.39 -37.30
C MET A 1 -20.53 37.51 -36.01
N ALA A 2 -21.25 37.60 -34.89
CA ALA A 2 -20.65 37.66 -33.54
C ALA A 2 -20.64 36.26 -32.96
N VAL A 3 -19.42 35.76 -32.63
CA VAL A 3 -19.23 34.46 -31.97
C VAL A 3 -19.30 34.70 -30.47
N LEU A 4 -20.36 34.20 -29.85
CA LEU A 4 -20.52 34.18 -28.40
C LEU A 4 -19.65 33.05 -27.82
N PHE A 5 -18.61 33.37 -27.05
CA PHE A 5 -17.91 32.42 -26.22
C PHE A 5 -18.70 32.18 -24.91
N LEU A 6 -19.29 31.00 -24.79
CA LEU A 6 -19.91 30.54 -23.55
C LEU A 6 -18.78 29.97 -22.65
N ALA A 7 -18.36 30.72 -21.63
CA ALA A 7 -17.47 30.24 -20.59
C ALA A 7 -18.29 29.40 -19.61
N SER A 8 -18.14 28.08 -19.64
CA SER A 8 -18.69 27.20 -18.64
C SER A 8 -17.89 27.33 -17.34
N MET A 9 -18.45 28.01 -16.35
CA MET A 9 -17.95 27.98 -14.98
C MET A 9 -18.22 26.60 -14.42
N LEU A 10 -17.14 25.78 -14.25
CA LEU A 10 -17.18 24.60 -13.44
C LEU A 10 -17.32 25.06 -11.97
N ALA A 11 -18.48 24.84 -11.37
CA ALA A 11 -18.68 25.05 -9.95
C ALA A 11 -17.85 23.97 -9.18
N ILE A 12 -16.78 24.41 -8.52
CA ILE A 12 -16.06 23.58 -7.56
C ILE A 12 -16.98 23.44 -6.35
N VAL A 13 -17.67 22.29 -6.24
CA VAL A 13 -18.40 21.94 -5.04
C VAL A 13 -17.35 21.58 -3.97
N SER A 14 -17.02 22.53 -3.13
CA SER A 14 -16.24 22.30 -1.92
C SER A 14 -17.09 21.43 -0.98
N ALA A 15 -16.71 20.16 -0.79
CA ALA A 15 -17.32 19.31 0.22
C ALA A 15 -17.08 19.97 1.59
N LYS A 16 -18.16 20.36 2.26
CA LYS A 16 -18.09 20.91 3.61
C LYS A 16 -17.70 19.80 4.57
N ALA A 17 -16.67 20.03 5.40
CA ALA A 17 -16.30 19.10 6.45
C ALA A 17 -17.51 18.83 7.35
N GLU A 18 -17.89 17.56 7.45
CA GLU A 18 -18.89 17.13 8.42
C GLU A 18 -18.18 16.72 9.70
N THR A 19 -18.39 17.49 10.75
CA THR A 19 -17.86 17.18 12.09
C THR A 19 -18.99 16.72 12.98
N ARG A 20 -18.81 15.57 13.65
CA ARG A 20 -19.75 15.08 14.63
C ARG A 20 -19.06 14.64 15.92
N GLU A 21 -19.71 14.84 17.05
CA GLU A 21 -19.28 14.34 18.33
C GLU A 21 -19.91 12.97 18.61
N LEU A 22 -19.08 12.02 19.07
CA LEU A 22 -19.53 10.70 19.48
C LEU A 22 -19.18 10.49 20.95
N PRO A 23 -20.14 10.02 21.79
CA PRO A 23 -19.87 9.71 23.19
C PRO A 23 -18.93 8.49 23.28
N SER A 24 -18.00 8.52 24.24
CA SER A 24 -17.22 7.36 24.65
C SER A 24 -17.08 7.30 26.17
N LYS A 25 -16.61 6.15 26.70
CA LYS A 25 -16.45 5.94 28.14
C LYS A 25 -15.39 6.84 28.79
N LYS A 26 -14.41 7.34 28.04
CA LYS A 26 -13.28 8.12 28.58
C LYS A 26 -13.40 9.62 28.28
N ALA A 27 -13.77 9.98 27.06
CA ALA A 27 -13.94 11.36 26.63
C ALA A 27 -14.79 11.40 25.34
N PRO A 28 -15.46 12.50 25.01
CA PRO A 28 -16.10 12.67 23.71
C PRO A 28 -15.08 12.53 22.58
N LEU A 29 -15.47 11.88 21.51
CA LEU A 29 -14.66 11.75 20.29
C LEU A 29 -15.20 12.73 19.25
N ILE A 30 -14.30 13.48 18.65
CA ILE A 30 -14.63 14.34 17.49
C ILE A 30 -14.25 13.56 16.23
N VAL A 31 -15.24 13.31 15.38
CA VAL A 31 -15.05 12.68 14.08
C VAL A 31 -15.22 13.74 13.00
N GLU A 32 -14.17 13.97 12.22
CA GLU A 32 -14.16 14.90 11.11
C GLU A 32 -14.01 14.14 9.80
N THR A 33 -14.90 14.38 8.83
CA THR A 33 -14.78 13.85 7.48
C THR A 33 -13.87 14.77 6.67
N LEU A 34 -12.65 14.32 6.39
CA LEU A 34 -11.66 15.10 5.63
C LEU A 34 -11.94 15.09 4.12
N ALA A 35 -12.37 13.96 3.57
CA ALA A 35 -12.61 13.83 2.15
C ALA A 35 -13.69 12.79 1.86
N THR A 36 -14.43 12.99 0.76
CA THR A 36 -15.43 12.06 0.22
C THR A 36 -15.19 11.85 -1.26
N GLY A 37 -15.63 10.69 -1.81
CA GLY A 37 -15.48 10.41 -3.25
C GLY A 37 -14.23 9.62 -3.63
N LEU A 38 -13.47 9.08 -2.64
CA LEU A 38 -12.44 8.07 -2.88
C LEU A 38 -13.07 6.76 -3.35
N ASN A 39 -12.43 6.08 -4.29
CA ASN A 39 -12.92 4.83 -4.87
C ASN A 39 -12.24 3.61 -4.24
N GLN A 40 -12.93 2.91 -3.35
CA GLN A 40 -12.41 1.75 -2.63
C GLN A 40 -11.04 2.02 -1.97
N PRO A 41 -10.94 3.03 -1.07
CA PRO A 41 -9.68 3.33 -0.40
C PRO A 41 -9.24 2.11 0.43
N TRP A 42 -7.96 1.76 0.35
CA TRP A 42 -7.39 0.61 1.05
C TRP A 42 -6.47 1.02 2.18
N SER A 43 -5.56 1.96 1.95
CA SER A 43 -4.60 2.47 2.92
C SER A 43 -4.53 3.98 2.92
N VAL A 44 -4.19 4.54 4.07
CA VAL A 44 -3.91 5.96 4.26
C VAL A 44 -2.59 6.11 5.00
N GLU A 45 -1.74 7.02 4.51
CA GLU A 45 -0.44 7.34 5.11
C GLU A 45 -0.32 8.86 5.29
N ALA A 46 0.02 9.29 6.51
CA ALA A 46 0.17 10.71 6.83
C ALA A 46 1.53 11.24 6.39
N LEU A 47 1.54 12.32 5.60
CA LEU A 47 2.77 13.00 5.20
C LEU A 47 3.23 14.02 6.25
N PRO A 48 4.55 14.30 6.35
CA PRO A 48 5.10 15.27 7.31
C PRO A 48 4.53 16.69 7.20
N ASP A 49 3.96 17.04 6.04
CA ASP A 49 3.35 18.36 5.77
C ASP A 49 1.84 18.42 6.07
N GLY A 50 1.29 17.37 6.70
CA GLY A 50 -0.11 17.28 7.10
C GLY A 50 -1.08 16.85 5.99
N ALA A 51 -0.57 16.51 4.80
CA ALA A 51 -1.37 15.84 3.77
C ALA A 51 -1.43 14.32 4.02
N TYR A 52 -2.29 13.63 3.29
CA TYR A 52 -2.41 12.17 3.33
C TYR A 52 -2.23 11.58 1.93
N LEU A 53 -1.48 10.50 1.83
CA LEU A 53 -1.52 9.62 0.67
C LEU A 53 -2.59 8.55 0.91
N VAL A 54 -3.41 8.30 -0.10
CA VAL A 54 -4.47 7.28 -0.04
C VAL A 54 -4.34 6.39 -1.27
N SER A 55 -4.20 5.09 -1.04
CA SER A 55 -4.30 4.10 -2.10
C SER A 55 -5.76 3.74 -2.35
N GLU A 56 -6.16 3.75 -3.62
CA GLU A 56 -7.42 3.21 -4.09
C GLU A 56 -7.15 1.84 -4.72
N LYS A 57 -7.90 0.84 -4.33
CA LYS A 57 -7.69 -0.57 -4.72
C LYS A 57 -7.57 -0.77 -6.24
N GLY A 58 -8.26 0.07 -7.03
CA GLY A 58 -8.20 0.05 -8.50
C GLY A 58 -6.84 0.37 -9.13
N GLY A 59 -5.82 0.71 -8.33
CA GLY A 59 -4.48 1.06 -8.83
C GLY A 59 -4.23 2.57 -8.85
N THR A 60 -5.05 3.35 -8.17
CA THR A 60 -4.89 4.81 -8.10
C THR A 60 -4.27 5.21 -6.76
N LEU A 61 -3.33 6.13 -6.78
CA LEU A 61 -2.80 6.79 -5.60
C LEU A 61 -3.26 8.26 -5.61
N ARG A 62 -3.75 8.76 -4.46
CA ARG A 62 -4.27 10.11 -4.30
C ARG A 62 -3.53 10.85 -3.19
N LEU A 63 -3.36 12.14 -3.37
CA LEU A 63 -2.98 13.08 -2.31
C LEU A 63 -4.24 13.78 -1.80
N VAL A 64 -4.47 13.74 -0.49
CA VAL A 64 -5.55 14.46 0.18
C VAL A 64 -4.92 15.57 1.03
N ARG A 65 -5.29 16.81 0.73
CA ARG A 65 -4.81 18.00 1.47
C ARG A 65 -6.00 18.86 1.89
N GLY A 66 -6.20 18.95 3.20
CA GLY A 66 -7.47 19.49 3.72
C GLY A 66 -8.64 18.65 3.20
N HIS A 67 -9.59 19.28 2.51
CA HIS A 67 -10.74 18.61 1.91
C HIS A 67 -10.60 18.32 0.41
N HIS A 68 -9.42 18.57 -0.17
CA HIS A 68 -9.17 18.41 -1.59
C HIS A 68 -8.48 17.09 -1.89
N ILE A 69 -9.05 16.31 -2.83
CA ILE A 69 -8.45 15.10 -3.40
C ILE A 69 -7.77 15.48 -4.72
N SER A 70 -6.51 15.13 -4.88
CA SER A 70 -5.74 15.37 -6.11
C SER A 70 -6.28 14.60 -7.32
N ALA A 71 -5.85 14.98 -8.51
CA ALA A 71 -5.82 14.06 -9.64
C ALA A 71 -5.02 12.79 -9.27
N PRO A 72 -5.17 11.66 -10.01
CA PRO A 72 -4.35 10.47 -9.83
C PRO A 72 -2.86 10.80 -9.92
N ILE A 73 -2.08 10.32 -8.93
CA ILE A 73 -0.62 10.40 -8.96
C ILE A 73 -0.13 9.42 -10.02
N SER A 74 0.69 9.88 -10.96
CA SER A 74 1.25 9.05 -12.02
C SER A 74 2.43 8.19 -11.54
N GLY A 75 2.85 7.18 -12.31
CA GLY A 75 4.00 6.32 -11.99
C GLY A 75 3.72 5.20 -10.98
N VAL A 76 2.46 5.00 -10.61
CA VAL A 76 2.02 3.83 -9.80
C VAL A 76 2.18 2.56 -10.63
N PRO A 77 2.65 1.44 -10.03
CA PRO A 77 2.75 0.16 -10.72
C PRO A 77 1.39 -0.30 -11.27
N GLU A 78 1.40 -1.03 -12.39
CA GLU A 78 0.21 -1.73 -12.87
C GLU A 78 -0.21 -2.81 -11.86
N VAL A 79 -1.50 -2.87 -11.52
CA VAL A 79 -2.02 -3.79 -10.52
C VAL A 79 -3.00 -4.80 -11.09
N ALA A 80 -3.07 -5.98 -10.48
CA ALA A 80 -4.10 -6.98 -10.74
C ALA A 80 -5.29 -6.75 -9.77
N THR A 81 -6.44 -6.37 -10.28
CA THR A 81 -7.62 -6.02 -9.45
C THR A 81 -8.54 -7.21 -9.15
N THR A 82 -8.10 -8.45 -9.42
CA THR A 82 -8.93 -9.63 -9.20
C THR A 82 -9.23 -9.84 -7.71
N GLY A 83 -10.50 -9.91 -7.36
CA GLY A 83 -10.97 -10.18 -6.00
C GLY A 83 -10.50 -9.11 -4.99
N GLN A 84 -9.67 -9.50 -4.02
CA GLN A 84 -9.08 -8.61 -3.00
C GLN A 84 -7.81 -7.90 -3.49
N GLY A 85 -7.29 -8.24 -4.66
CA GLY A 85 -6.09 -7.65 -5.24
C GLY A 85 -6.29 -6.21 -5.69
N GLY A 86 -5.18 -5.49 -5.89
CA GLY A 86 -5.14 -4.09 -6.31
C GLY A 86 -3.90 -3.37 -5.81
N LEU A 87 -3.95 -2.05 -5.73
CA LEU A 87 -3.01 -1.24 -4.97
C LEU A 87 -3.43 -1.32 -3.50
N LEU A 88 -2.52 -1.67 -2.63
CA LEU A 88 -2.83 -2.06 -1.27
C LEU A 88 -2.19 -1.08 -0.27
N ASP A 89 -1.12 -1.44 0.43
CA ASP A 89 -0.56 -0.59 1.46
C ASP A 89 0.45 0.43 0.96
N ILE A 90 0.63 1.48 1.75
CA ILE A 90 1.62 2.54 1.58
C ILE A 90 2.41 2.64 2.88
N ALA A 91 3.72 2.75 2.81
CA ALA A 91 4.55 3.08 3.96
C ALA A 91 5.67 4.05 3.56
N LEU A 92 5.95 5.05 4.40
CA LEU A 92 7.02 6.02 4.15
C LEU A 92 8.35 5.49 4.73
N ALA A 93 9.45 5.69 4.00
CA ALA A 93 10.77 5.47 4.56
C ALA A 93 11.00 6.35 5.80
N PRO A 94 11.80 5.94 6.80
CA PRO A 94 12.05 6.72 8.00
C PRO A 94 12.61 8.12 7.74
N ASP A 95 13.32 8.28 6.63
CA ASP A 95 13.92 9.54 6.17
C ASP A 95 13.09 10.25 5.07
N PHE A 96 11.81 9.88 4.92
CA PHE A 96 10.93 10.38 3.83
C PHE A 96 10.97 11.91 3.67
N ALA A 97 11.05 12.65 4.76
CA ALA A 97 11.13 14.12 4.70
C ALA A 97 12.30 14.62 3.83
N LYS A 98 13.39 13.83 3.70
CA LYS A 98 14.57 14.12 2.88
C LYS A 98 14.57 13.34 1.58
N SER A 99 14.39 12.02 1.66
CA SER A 99 14.52 11.11 0.52
C SER A 99 13.28 11.08 -0.38
N ARG A 100 12.11 11.44 0.16
CA ARG A 100 10.81 11.29 -0.48
C ARG A 100 10.47 9.83 -0.84
N THR A 101 11.22 8.88 -0.30
CA THR A 101 11.07 7.45 -0.57
C THR A 101 9.85 6.87 0.15
N LEU A 102 9.08 6.07 -0.58
CA LEU A 102 7.96 5.30 -0.05
C LEU A 102 7.94 3.89 -0.65
N TYR A 103 7.19 3.02 -0.01
CA TYR A 103 6.97 1.65 -0.45
C TYR A 103 5.47 1.41 -0.65
N LEU A 104 5.16 0.60 -1.66
CA LEU A 104 3.80 0.20 -1.99
C LEU A 104 3.74 -1.33 -2.02
N THR A 105 2.76 -1.91 -1.37
CA THR A 105 2.36 -3.28 -1.68
C THR A 105 1.22 -3.27 -2.68
N TYR A 106 1.23 -4.24 -3.55
CA TYR A 106 0.21 -4.39 -4.58
C TYR A 106 0.13 -5.83 -5.08
N SER A 107 -0.94 -6.17 -5.74
CA SER A 107 -1.01 -7.43 -6.47
C SER A 107 -0.47 -7.27 -7.89
N ALA A 108 0.63 -7.93 -8.20
CA ALA A 108 1.24 -7.95 -9.53
C ALA A 108 0.77 -9.16 -10.35
N ARG A 109 0.66 -8.97 -11.68
CA ARG A 109 0.44 -10.06 -12.62
C ARG A 109 1.76 -10.75 -12.97
N GLY A 110 1.66 -12.03 -13.32
CA GLY A 110 2.75 -12.83 -13.87
C GLY A 110 2.24 -14.19 -14.32
N ASP A 111 3.15 -15.08 -14.71
CA ASP A 111 2.83 -16.43 -15.13
C ASP A 111 2.15 -17.20 -13.99
N GLY A 112 0.99 -17.79 -14.27
CA GLY A 112 0.19 -18.51 -13.28
C GLY A 112 -0.81 -17.67 -12.48
N GLY A 113 -0.89 -16.33 -12.70
CA GLY A 113 -1.91 -15.49 -12.08
C GLY A 113 -1.41 -14.19 -11.46
N SER A 114 -1.70 -13.96 -10.18
CA SER A 114 -1.28 -12.76 -9.46
C SER A 114 -0.78 -13.09 -8.05
N GLY A 115 0.06 -12.21 -7.52
CA GLY A 115 0.61 -12.33 -6.17
C GLY A 115 1.04 -11.00 -5.59
N THR A 116 1.32 -11.01 -4.29
CA THR A 116 1.78 -9.83 -3.57
C THR A 116 3.19 -9.44 -4.01
N ALA A 117 3.34 -8.17 -4.33
CA ALA A 117 4.59 -7.52 -4.71
C ALA A 117 4.83 -6.29 -3.85
N VAL A 118 6.08 -5.87 -3.76
CA VAL A 118 6.49 -4.60 -3.14
C VAL A 118 7.22 -3.76 -4.18
N ALA A 119 6.83 -2.49 -4.30
CA ALA A 119 7.56 -1.49 -5.05
C ALA A 119 8.14 -0.42 -4.13
N LYS A 120 9.30 0.10 -4.51
CA LYS A 120 9.93 1.29 -3.95
C LYS A 120 9.82 2.41 -4.96
N ALA A 121 9.53 3.64 -4.51
CA ALA A 121 9.41 4.80 -5.36
C ALA A 121 9.78 6.08 -4.59
N LYS A 122 9.89 7.20 -5.30
CA LYS A 122 9.99 8.54 -4.73
C LYS A 122 8.77 9.36 -5.11
N LEU A 123 8.16 10.02 -4.15
CA LEU A 123 7.11 11.00 -4.43
C LEU A 123 7.75 12.30 -4.90
N SER A 124 7.38 12.81 -6.09
CA SER A 124 7.84 14.10 -6.58
C SER A 124 7.54 15.23 -5.59
N VAL A 125 8.29 16.32 -5.66
CA VAL A 125 8.14 17.46 -4.72
C VAL A 125 6.74 18.05 -4.77
N ASP A 126 6.13 18.13 -5.95
CA ASP A 126 4.78 18.62 -6.17
C ASP A 126 3.67 17.60 -5.83
N GLY A 127 4.04 16.35 -5.53
CA GLY A 127 3.11 15.27 -5.16
C GLY A 127 2.29 14.72 -6.32
N THR A 128 2.68 14.96 -7.58
CA THR A 128 1.89 14.56 -8.75
C THR A 128 2.35 13.26 -9.40
N LYS A 129 3.54 12.77 -9.02
CA LYS A 129 4.19 11.63 -9.67
C LYS A 129 4.99 10.78 -8.69
N LEU A 130 5.00 9.48 -8.90
CA LEU A 130 6.03 8.57 -8.38
C LEU A 130 7.17 8.48 -9.39
N GLU A 131 8.39 8.72 -8.93
CA GLU A 131 9.63 8.64 -9.68
C GLU A 131 10.44 7.42 -9.25
N ASP A 132 11.29 6.90 -10.12
CA ASP A 132 12.17 5.75 -9.87
C ASP A 132 11.42 4.51 -9.36
N THR A 133 10.17 4.33 -9.76
CA THR A 133 9.34 3.20 -9.32
C THR A 133 9.95 1.88 -9.76
N THR A 134 10.37 1.08 -8.78
CA THR A 134 11.03 -0.21 -9.01
C THR A 134 10.38 -1.28 -8.15
N ARG A 135 10.04 -2.43 -8.75
CA ARG A 135 9.60 -3.60 -8.00
C ARG A 135 10.79 -4.25 -7.32
N ILE A 136 10.82 -4.24 -5.98
CA ILE A 136 11.89 -4.82 -5.16
C ILE A 136 11.56 -6.24 -4.66
N PHE A 137 10.29 -6.65 -4.71
CA PHE A 137 9.87 -7.99 -4.33
C PHE A 137 8.65 -8.44 -5.16
N LEU A 138 8.60 -9.74 -5.44
CA LEU A 138 7.42 -10.45 -5.94
C LEU A 138 7.41 -11.85 -5.33
N MET A 139 6.29 -12.28 -4.77
CA MET A 139 6.16 -13.65 -4.28
C MET A 139 6.42 -14.67 -5.40
N SER A 140 7.11 -15.76 -5.07
CA SER A 140 7.65 -16.70 -6.06
C SER A 140 6.56 -17.53 -6.77
N ARG A 141 5.48 -17.89 -6.08
CA ARG A 141 4.40 -18.74 -6.60
C ARG A 141 3.09 -17.98 -6.70
N LEU A 142 2.77 -17.49 -7.89
CA LEU A 142 1.53 -16.78 -8.20
C LEU A 142 0.34 -17.74 -8.30
N THR A 143 -0.88 -17.23 -8.18
CA THR A 143 -2.11 -18.02 -8.32
C THR A 143 -3.21 -17.22 -9.02
N PRO A 144 -4.15 -17.88 -9.70
CA PRO A 144 -5.32 -17.21 -10.27
C PRO A 144 -6.33 -16.77 -9.19
N ARG A 145 -6.15 -17.20 -7.93
CA ARG A 145 -7.04 -16.87 -6.82
C ARG A 145 -6.96 -15.40 -6.45
N GLY A 146 -8.12 -14.77 -6.27
CA GLY A 146 -8.25 -13.34 -5.95
C GLY A 146 -8.34 -13.02 -4.47
N GLN A 147 -7.81 -13.84 -3.56
CA GLN A 147 -7.99 -13.67 -2.13
C GLN A 147 -6.68 -13.76 -1.34
N HIS A 148 -6.71 -13.22 -0.11
CA HIS A 148 -5.65 -13.31 0.90
C HIS A 148 -4.29 -12.81 0.41
N PHE A 149 -4.22 -11.55 -0.03
CA PHE A 149 -2.95 -10.91 -0.42
C PHE A 149 -2.13 -10.43 0.78
N GLY A 150 -2.73 -10.32 1.99
CA GLY A 150 -2.09 -9.73 3.16
C GLY A 150 -1.79 -8.26 2.98
N SER A 151 -0.52 -7.91 2.76
CA SER A 151 0.00 -6.67 2.20
C SER A 151 0.35 -5.53 3.17
N ARG A 152 -0.02 -5.57 4.46
CA ARG A 152 0.40 -4.52 5.40
C ARG A 152 1.92 -4.47 5.50
N ILE A 153 2.50 -3.25 5.45
CA ILE A 153 3.93 -2.97 5.63
C ILE A 153 4.15 -2.33 7.01
N ALA A 154 5.20 -2.77 7.69
CA ALA A 154 5.76 -2.06 8.84
C ALA A 154 7.27 -1.85 8.60
N ILE A 155 7.76 -0.62 8.79
CA ILE A 155 9.15 -0.27 8.53
C ILE A 155 9.86 -0.03 9.85
N THR A 156 11.00 -0.66 10.03
CA THR A 156 11.87 -0.48 11.20
C THR A 156 12.64 0.82 11.16
N LYS A 157 13.29 1.18 12.25
CA LYS A 157 14.10 2.39 12.32
C LYS A 157 15.32 2.38 11.40
N ASP A 158 15.85 1.21 11.10
CA ASP A 158 16.96 1.01 10.16
C ASP A 158 16.50 0.97 8.69
N GLY A 159 15.19 1.03 8.46
CA GLY A 159 14.59 1.08 7.13
C GLY A 159 14.23 -0.28 6.55
N SER A 160 14.49 -1.40 7.24
CA SER A 160 14.05 -2.72 6.79
C SER A 160 12.53 -2.85 6.84
N LEU A 161 11.96 -3.73 6.00
CA LEU A 161 10.54 -3.85 5.79
C LEU A 161 10.03 -5.21 6.26
N PHE A 162 9.05 -5.20 7.15
CA PHE A 162 8.18 -6.34 7.39
C PHE A 162 6.89 -6.18 6.59
N PHE A 163 6.43 -7.24 5.94
CA PHE A 163 5.13 -7.22 5.28
C PHE A 163 4.51 -8.62 5.23
N GLY A 164 3.19 -8.67 5.19
CA GLY A 164 2.45 -9.92 5.21
C GLY A 164 2.01 -10.37 3.82
N ILE A 165 2.04 -11.69 3.58
CA ILE A 165 1.36 -12.35 2.46
C ILE A 165 0.38 -13.36 3.04
N GLY A 166 -0.86 -13.38 2.55
CA GLY A 166 -1.83 -14.39 2.96
C GLY A 166 -1.62 -15.73 2.26
N ASP A 167 -2.32 -16.75 2.74
CA ASP A 167 -2.25 -18.13 2.23
C ASP A 167 -2.78 -18.32 0.80
N ARG A 168 -3.28 -17.26 0.19
CA ARG A 168 -3.88 -17.24 -1.15
C ARG A 168 -5.09 -18.20 -1.27
N GLY A 169 -5.74 -18.55 -0.15
CA GLY A 169 -6.84 -19.49 -0.07
C GLY A 169 -6.43 -20.97 -0.20
N GLU A 170 -5.16 -21.27 0.10
CA GLU A 170 -4.56 -22.59 0.11
C GLU A 170 -3.79 -22.74 1.44
N SER A 171 -4.51 -23.14 2.51
CA SER A 171 -4.01 -23.09 3.89
C SER A 171 -2.72 -23.91 4.12
N GLU A 172 -2.55 -24.99 3.37
CA GLU A 172 -1.35 -25.86 3.44
C GLU A 172 -0.09 -25.09 3.06
N ARG A 173 -0.18 -24.15 2.12
CA ARG A 173 0.95 -23.31 1.70
C ARG A 173 1.52 -22.48 2.84
N ALA A 174 0.66 -22.05 3.78
CA ALA A 174 1.09 -21.29 4.95
C ALA A 174 2.00 -22.10 5.90
N GLN A 175 2.05 -23.41 5.78
CA GLN A 175 2.92 -24.29 6.57
C GLN A 175 4.25 -24.64 5.87
N ASP A 176 4.35 -24.39 4.55
CA ASP A 176 5.54 -24.66 3.78
C ASP A 176 6.53 -23.46 3.85
N PRO A 177 7.71 -23.59 4.48
CA PRO A 177 8.69 -22.52 4.51
C PRO A 177 9.35 -22.23 3.16
N ARG A 178 9.07 -23.02 2.12
CA ARG A 178 9.52 -22.82 0.74
C ARG A 178 8.48 -22.08 -0.10
N ASP A 179 7.41 -21.57 0.52
CA ASP A 179 6.37 -20.76 -0.13
C ASP A 179 6.17 -19.46 0.65
N HIS A 180 6.06 -18.34 -0.06
CA HIS A 180 5.75 -17.03 0.56
C HIS A 180 4.30 -16.91 1.04
N ALA A 181 3.40 -17.80 0.59
CA ALA A 181 2.00 -17.75 0.98
C ALA A 181 1.82 -18.01 2.48
N GLY A 182 1.02 -17.17 3.15
CA GLY A 182 0.78 -17.26 4.59
C GLY A 182 1.99 -16.92 5.46
N ALA A 183 2.87 -16.04 4.98
CA ALA A 183 4.07 -15.62 5.69
C ALA A 183 4.12 -14.13 6.02
N ILE A 184 4.84 -13.76 7.06
CA ILE A 184 5.43 -12.44 7.24
C ILE A 184 6.86 -12.51 6.71
N LEU A 185 7.21 -11.54 5.90
CA LEU A 185 8.50 -11.44 5.25
C LEU A 185 9.28 -10.26 5.84
N HIS A 186 10.61 -10.37 5.84
CA HIS A 186 11.50 -9.32 6.31
C HIS A 186 12.63 -9.13 5.29
N ILE A 187 12.65 -7.96 4.67
CA ILE A 187 13.61 -7.60 3.61
C ILE A 187 14.28 -6.26 3.88
N ASN A 188 15.43 -6.06 3.27
CA ASN A 188 16.12 -4.78 3.21
C ASN A 188 15.43 -3.80 2.23
N PRO A 189 15.75 -2.49 2.26
CA PRO A 189 15.20 -1.48 1.36
C PRO A 189 15.48 -1.71 -0.14
N ASP A 190 16.39 -2.61 -0.48
CA ASP A 190 16.72 -3.03 -1.86
C ASP A 190 16.01 -4.31 -2.30
N GLY A 191 15.25 -4.95 -1.38
CA GLY A 191 14.52 -6.19 -1.62
C GLY A 191 15.31 -7.46 -1.26
N SER A 192 16.57 -7.36 -0.86
CA SER A 192 17.34 -8.52 -0.37
C SER A 192 16.81 -9.02 0.97
N PRO A 193 16.92 -10.33 1.28
CA PRO A 193 16.56 -10.87 2.58
C PRO A 193 17.35 -10.18 3.71
N HIS A 194 16.69 -9.90 4.85
CA HIS A 194 17.37 -9.31 6.00
C HIS A 194 18.25 -10.34 6.72
N ALA A 195 19.37 -9.86 7.30
CA ALA A 195 20.37 -10.72 7.93
C ALA A 195 19.84 -11.55 9.11
N ASP A 196 18.84 -11.05 9.83
CA ASP A 196 18.26 -11.71 11.01
C ASP A 196 17.20 -12.77 10.68
N ASN A 197 16.91 -13.00 9.38
CA ASN A 197 15.88 -13.96 9.00
C ASN A 197 16.25 -15.39 9.35
N PRO A 198 15.29 -16.17 9.90
CA PRO A 198 15.57 -17.53 10.41
C PRO A 198 16.00 -18.54 9.33
N PHE A 199 15.66 -18.28 8.05
CA PHE A 199 16.00 -19.16 6.94
C PHE A 199 17.14 -18.64 6.06
N LEU A 200 17.78 -17.52 6.43
CA LEU A 200 18.90 -16.97 5.66
C LEU A 200 20.06 -18.02 5.59
N GLY A 201 20.43 -18.40 4.36
CA GLY A 201 21.45 -19.42 4.12
C GLY A 201 21.01 -20.86 4.40
N SER A 202 19.75 -21.10 4.76
CA SER A 202 19.19 -22.43 4.97
C SER A 202 18.54 -22.99 3.69
N PRO A 203 18.70 -24.28 3.38
CA PRO A 203 17.94 -24.92 2.31
C PRO A 203 16.48 -25.23 2.70
N ASP A 204 16.11 -25.06 3.98
CA ASP A 204 14.82 -25.49 4.51
C ASP A 204 13.70 -24.47 4.32
N GLY A 205 14.01 -23.24 3.89
CA GLY A 205 13.02 -22.19 3.67
C GLY A 205 13.53 -21.07 2.79
N LEU A 206 12.60 -20.18 2.39
CA LEU A 206 12.94 -18.98 1.64
C LEU A 206 13.56 -17.95 2.57
N ALA A 207 14.64 -17.33 2.11
CA ALA A 207 15.47 -16.43 2.91
C ALA A 207 14.74 -15.19 3.42
N GLU A 208 13.68 -14.76 2.74
CA GLU A 208 12.86 -13.59 3.09
C GLU A 208 11.87 -13.87 4.22
N ILE A 209 11.59 -15.12 4.55
CA ILE A 209 10.57 -15.49 5.53
C ILE A 209 11.04 -15.20 6.95
N TRP A 210 10.25 -14.38 7.67
CA TRP A 210 10.38 -14.14 9.11
C TRP A 210 9.51 -15.09 9.93
N SER A 211 8.23 -15.21 9.59
CA SER A 211 7.31 -16.15 10.22
C SER A 211 6.26 -16.66 9.23
N LYS A 212 5.68 -17.83 9.54
CA LYS A 212 4.72 -18.54 8.69
C LYS A 212 3.46 -18.95 9.46
N GLY A 213 2.46 -19.49 8.78
CA GLY A 213 1.23 -19.97 9.40
C GLY A 213 0.10 -18.92 9.43
N HIS A 214 0.23 -17.83 8.67
CA HIS A 214 -0.73 -16.75 8.63
C HIS A 214 -1.77 -16.95 7.52
N ARG A 215 -3.03 -16.70 7.83
CA ARG A 215 -4.10 -16.80 6.83
C ARG A 215 -4.16 -15.57 5.91
N ASN A 216 -4.26 -14.37 6.49
CA ASN A 216 -4.37 -13.13 5.75
C ASN A 216 -3.99 -11.93 6.65
N PRO A 217 -2.71 -11.68 6.92
CA PRO A 217 -2.28 -10.61 7.81
C PRO A 217 -2.53 -9.24 7.16
N GLN A 218 -3.49 -8.48 7.71
CA GLN A 218 -3.84 -7.13 7.25
C GLN A 218 -3.52 -6.05 8.28
N GLY A 219 -3.07 -6.43 9.46
CA GLY A 219 -2.52 -5.57 10.49
C GLY A 219 -1.08 -5.99 10.81
N LEU A 220 -0.17 -5.02 10.86
CA LEU A 220 1.23 -5.24 11.22
C LEU A 220 1.77 -3.95 11.85
N ALA A 221 2.50 -4.06 12.94
CA ALA A 221 3.16 -2.95 13.62
C ALA A 221 4.45 -3.43 14.29
N ILE A 222 5.39 -2.52 14.49
CA ILE A 222 6.65 -2.70 15.22
C ILE A 222 6.55 -1.98 16.55
#